data_6b1ff180300c205d015dc0ead34b27c5
#
_entry.id   6b1ff180300c205d015dc0ead34b27c5
#
_cell.length_a   1.000
_cell.length_b   1.000
_cell.length_c   1.000
_cell.angle_alpha   90.00
_cell.angle_beta   90.00
_cell.angle_gamma   90.00
#
_symmetry.space_group_name_H-M   'P 1'
#
loop_
_entity.id
_entity.type
_entity.pdbx_description
1 polymer ?
#
loop_
_entity_poly.entity_id
_entity_poly.type
_entity_poly.pdbx_seq_one_letter_code
_entity_poly.pdbx_strand_id
1 'polypeptide(L)'
;PQVMNAFDTALIEATNQAMHDFMADDAVLAIIIGGHGRCFSAGFDMKESAARGIRGQDEWRKVLTKDFDFIMQFWHAPKPTIAAAHGYCIGGAMELLMACDLSVASETTLFGEPEVRFGSGIVAMLAPYVIGPKQAKELLLTGNDRVSAQRCYEMGILNRVTAEGGEMDAAMALAQQITSAAPRSVQMTKHAIHRAYELAQMRASLLEALETDIEIEADESPERLEFNRIRKEKGLKAALAWRDGRDGRSA
;
A
#
# COMPACT_ATOMS: atom_id res chain seq x y z
N PRO A 1 -13.47 -5.53 8.04
CA PRO A 1 -14.28 -4.39 7.52
C PRO A 1 -14.56 -3.32 8.57
N GLN A 2 -14.74 -3.69 9.84
CA GLN A 2 -15.14 -2.76 10.92
C GLN A 2 -14.07 -1.69 11.21
N VAL A 3 -12.82 -2.01 10.98
CA VAL A 3 -11.65 -1.11 11.12
C VAL A 3 -11.07 -0.68 9.76
N MET A 4 -11.91 -0.62 8.72
CA MET A 4 -11.53 -0.21 7.36
C MET A 4 -10.44 -1.10 6.75
N ASN A 5 -10.50 -2.40 6.98
CA ASN A 5 -9.53 -3.39 6.51
C ASN A 5 -8.06 -3.01 6.84
N ALA A 6 -7.85 -2.37 8.00
CA ALA A 6 -6.51 -2.04 8.45
C ALA A 6 -5.66 -3.31 8.63
N PHE A 7 -4.40 -3.25 8.25
CA PHE A 7 -3.44 -4.35 8.29
C PHE A 7 -2.98 -4.59 9.73
N ASP A 8 -3.79 -5.33 10.51
CA ASP A 8 -3.39 -5.89 11.79
C ASP A 8 -2.66 -7.22 11.59
N THR A 9 -2.07 -7.75 12.65
CA THR A 9 -1.33 -9.02 12.60
C THR A 9 -2.18 -10.16 12.02
N ALA A 10 -3.44 -10.26 12.42
CA ALA A 10 -4.31 -11.35 11.98
C ALA A 10 -4.61 -11.27 10.48
N LEU A 11 -4.88 -10.07 9.94
CA LEU A 11 -5.13 -9.87 8.51
C LEU A 11 -3.87 -10.13 7.70
N ILE A 12 -2.70 -9.67 8.17
CA ILE A 12 -1.40 -9.92 7.53
C ILE A 12 -1.13 -11.42 7.45
N GLU A 13 -1.27 -12.16 8.57
CA GLU A 13 -1.04 -13.60 8.62
C GLU A 13 -2.01 -14.36 7.71
N ALA A 14 -3.31 -14.03 7.74
CA ALA A 14 -4.31 -14.66 6.88
C ALA A 14 -4.05 -14.39 5.39
N THR A 15 -3.62 -13.18 5.05
CA THR A 15 -3.26 -12.82 3.66
C THR A 15 -2.00 -13.55 3.21
N ASN A 16 -0.97 -13.62 4.06
CA ASN A 16 0.26 -14.36 3.76
C ASN A 16 -0.03 -15.85 3.52
N GLN A 17 -0.90 -16.46 4.34
CA GLN A 17 -1.31 -17.85 4.14
C GLN A 17 -2.07 -18.02 2.82
N ALA A 18 -3.03 -17.14 2.52
CA ALA A 18 -3.77 -17.20 1.26
C ALA A 18 -2.86 -17.04 0.04
N MET A 19 -1.90 -16.10 0.09
CA MET A 19 -0.92 -15.92 -0.98
C MET A 19 -0.05 -17.15 -1.17
N HIS A 20 0.43 -17.74 -0.06
CA HIS A 20 1.18 -19.00 -0.11
C HIS A 20 0.39 -20.12 -0.79
N ASP A 21 -0.88 -20.33 -0.40
CA ASP A 21 -1.74 -21.37 -0.94
C ASP A 21 -2.04 -21.12 -2.42
N PHE A 22 -2.36 -19.88 -2.82
CA PHE A 22 -2.59 -19.53 -4.22
C PHE A 22 -1.34 -19.68 -5.08
N MET A 23 -0.16 -19.41 -4.56
CA MET A 23 1.09 -19.63 -5.30
C MET A 23 1.39 -21.11 -5.50
N ALA A 24 1.01 -21.97 -4.54
CA ALA A 24 1.23 -23.42 -4.59
C ALA A 24 0.20 -24.16 -5.47
N ASP A 25 -0.97 -23.60 -5.72
CA ASP A 25 -2.05 -24.23 -6.51
C ASP A 25 -1.91 -23.95 -8.00
N ASP A 26 -1.51 -24.92 -8.80
CA ASP A 26 -1.35 -24.77 -10.25
C ASP A 26 -2.65 -24.38 -11.00
N ALA A 27 -3.83 -24.58 -10.41
CA ALA A 27 -5.10 -24.15 -10.96
C ALA A 27 -5.32 -22.63 -10.87
N VAL A 28 -4.62 -21.94 -9.96
CA VAL A 28 -4.65 -20.48 -9.82
C VAL A 28 -3.70 -19.86 -10.84
N LEU A 29 -4.22 -19.09 -11.78
CA LEU A 29 -3.43 -18.45 -12.86
C LEU A 29 -3.22 -16.94 -12.64
N ALA A 30 -4.05 -16.30 -11.85
CA ALA A 30 -3.95 -14.89 -11.44
C ALA A 30 -4.59 -14.70 -10.06
N ILE A 31 -4.16 -13.69 -9.33
CA ILE A 31 -4.63 -13.38 -7.97
C ILE A 31 -5.24 -11.97 -8.00
N ILE A 32 -6.46 -11.83 -7.48
CA ILE A 32 -7.10 -10.52 -7.29
C ILE A 32 -7.20 -10.24 -5.80
N ILE A 33 -6.76 -9.04 -5.38
CA ILE A 33 -6.97 -8.55 -4.03
C ILE A 33 -7.96 -7.38 -4.04
N GLY A 34 -8.98 -7.45 -3.19
CA GLY A 34 -9.99 -6.40 -3.02
C GLY A 34 -10.33 -6.20 -1.55
N GLY A 35 -10.90 -5.05 -1.22
CA GLY A 35 -11.42 -4.78 0.10
C GLY A 35 -12.85 -5.30 0.27
N HIS A 36 -13.25 -5.61 1.51
CA HIS A 36 -14.65 -5.87 1.84
C HIS A 36 -15.24 -4.71 2.64
N GLY A 37 -16.50 -4.35 2.36
CA GLY A 37 -17.21 -3.28 3.07
C GLY A 37 -16.96 -1.90 2.46
N ARG A 38 -16.50 -0.92 3.24
CA ARG A 38 -16.50 0.49 2.85
C ARG A 38 -15.30 0.95 2.04
N CYS A 39 -14.22 0.19 2.02
CA CYS A 39 -12.98 0.59 1.36
C CYS A 39 -12.06 -0.59 1.07
N PHE A 40 -11.06 -0.34 0.26
CA PHE A 40 -9.96 -1.28 0.03
C PHE A 40 -9.19 -1.52 1.33
N SER A 41 -8.48 -0.52 1.83
CA SER A 41 -7.83 -0.55 3.15
C SER A 41 -7.35 0.84 3.58
N ALA A 42 -7.26 1.05 4.90
CA ALA A 42 -6.67 2.25 5.51
C ALA A 42 -5.18 2.08 5.87
N GLY A 43 -4.50 1.02 5.36
CA GLY A 43 -3.10 0.74 5.65
C GLY A 43 -2.88 0.03 6.99
N PHE A 44 -1.68 0.11 7.53
CA PHE A 44 -1.31 -0.57 8.78
C PHE A 44 -2.12 -0.09 10.00
N ASP A 45 -2.46 -1.03 10.90
CA ASP A 45 -3.27 -0.72 12.09
C ASP A 45 -2.46 0.09 13.12
N MET A 46 -2.71 1.40 13.12
CA MET A 46 -2.06 2.34 14.03
C MET A 46 -2.34 2.07 15.52
N LYS A 47 -3.46 1.40 15.85
CA LYS A 47 -3.79 1.07 17.26
C LYS A 47 -2.94 -0.09 17.73
N GLU A 48 -2.82 -1.12 16.90
CA GLU A 48 -2.00 -2.28 17.22
C GLU A 48 -0.51 -1.88 17.28
N SER A 49 -0.02 -1.10 16.31
CA SER A 49 1.34 -0.56 16.32
C SER A 49 1.65 0.19 17.61
N ALA A 50 0.74 1.06 18.04
CA ALA A 50 0.91 1.80 19.30
C ALA A 50 0.89 0.91 20.56
N ALA A 51 0.06 -0.14 20.56
CA ALA A 51 -0.07 -1.05 21.70
C ALA A 51 1.19 -1.90 21.91
N ARG A 52 1.97 -2.14 20.86
CA ARG A 52 3.23 -2.89 20.91
C ARG A 52 4.34 -2.17 21.67
N GLY A 53 4.27 -0.83 21.82
CA GLY A 53 5.26 -0.03 22.55
C GLY A 53 6.67 -0.14 21.99
N ILE A 54 6.80 -0.28 20.68
CA ILE A 54 8.05 -0.46 19.93
C ILE A 54 8.99 0.70 20.20
N ARG A 55 10.26 0.41 20.48
CA ARG A 55 11.29 1.42 20.77
C ARG A 55 12.63 1.07 20.15
N GLY A 56 13.28 2.11 19.60
CA GLY A 56 14.59 2.00 19.01
C GLY A 56 14.62 1.25 17.68
N GLN A 57 15.71 1.41 16.97
CA GLN A 57 15.83 0.92 15.58
C GLN A 57 15.73 -0.61 15.46
N ASP A 58 16.26 -1.37 16.41
CA ASP A 58 16.24 -2.84 16.32
C ASP A 58 14.84 -3.44 16.39
N GLU A 59 13.96 -2.87 17.22
CA GLU A 59 12.57 -3.31 17.29
C GLU A 59 11.77 -2.84 16.08
N TRP A 60 11.95 -1.60 15.65
CA TRP A 60 11.34 -1.07 14.44
C TRP A 60 11.78 -1.86 13.20
N ARG A 61 13.05 -2.21 13.08
CA ARG A 61 13.55 -3.06 11.99
C ARG A 61 12.78 -4.37 11.87
N LYS A 62 12.53 -5.05 12.99
CA LYS A 62 11.77 -6.32 13.00
C LYS A 62 10.33 -6.15 12.52
N VAL A 63 9.70 -5.04 12.88
CA VAL A 63 8.31 -4.75 12.48
C VAL A 63 8.25 -4.35 11.02
N LEU A 64 8.99 -3.31 10.64
CA LEU A 64 8.95 -2.76 9.29
C LEU A 64 9.47 -3.73 8.22
N THR A 65 10.41 -4.62 8.56
CA THR A 65 10.80 -5.71 7.64
C THR A 65 9.63 -6.64 7.36
N LYS A 66 8.82 -6.99 8.37
CA LYS A 66 7.63 -7.84 8.14
C LYS A 66 6.56 -7.10 7.34
N ASP A 67 6.37 -5.82 7.61
CA ASP A 67 5.42 -4.99 6.89
C ASP A 67 5.86 -4.81 5.41
N PHE A 68 7.15 -4.61 5.18
CA PHE A 68 7.75 -4.58 3.85
C PHE A 68 7.57 -5.91 3.10
N ASP A 69 7.89 -7.03 3.74
CA ASP A 69 7.74 -8.36 3.15
C ASP A 69 6.26 -8.65 2.82
N PHE A 70 5.32 -8.22 3.68
CA PHE A 70 3.89 -8.32 3.44
C PHE A 70 3.46 -7.56 2.17
N ILE A 71 3.95 -6.34 1.95
CA ILE A 71 3.67 -5.58 0.74
C ILE A 71 4.35 -6.21 -0.47
N MET A 72 5.64 -6.51 -0.36
CA MET A 72 6.44 -6.95 -1.49
C MET A 72 6.14 -8.37 -1.98
N GLN A 73 5.41 -9.20 -1.22
CA GLN A 73 4.98 -10.51 -1.69
C GLN A 73 4.10 -10.43 -2.95
N PHE A 74 3.33 -9.33 -3.12
CA PHE A 74 2.51 -9.13 -4.32
C PHE A 74 3.35 -8.83 -5.55
N TRP A 75 4.43 -8.06 -5.39
CA TRP A 75 5.43 -7.85 -6.43
C TRP A 75 6.15 -9.16 -6.77
N HIS A 76 6.62 -9.89 -5.76
CA HIS A 76 7.41 -11.10 -5.97
C HIS A 76 6.60 -12.33 -6.37
N ALA A 77 5.27 -12.30 -6.30
CA ALA A 77 4.42 -13.40 -6.71
C ALA A 77 4.74 -13.84 -8.15
N PRO A 78 4.95 -15.13 -8.42
CA PRO A 78 5.21 -15.62 -9.77
C PRO A 78 3.97 -15.52 -10.67
N LYS A 79 2.78 -15.47 -10.08
CA LYS A 79 1.50 -15.30 -10.77
C LYS A 79 1.11 -13.82 -10.81
N PRO A 80 0.42 -13.36 -11.87
CA PRO A 80 -0.08 -11.99 -11.93
C PRO A 80 -0.97 -11.63 -10.76
N THR A 81 -0.76 -10.43 -10.20
CA THR A 81 -1.53 -9.86 -9.10
C THR A 81 -2.29 -8.62 -9.57
N ILE A 82 -3.54 -8.48 -9.17
CA ILE A 82 -4.43 -7.37 -9.57
C ILE A 82 -5.09 -6.80 -8.31
N ALA A 83 -4.92 -5.51 -8.06
CA ALA A 83 -5.64 -4.81 -7.01
C ALA A 83 -6.96 -4.22 -7.53
N ALA A 84 -8.06 -4.43 -6.81
CA ALA A 84 -9.38 -3.85 -7.06
C ALA A 84 -9.78 -2.95 -5.89
N ALA A 85 -9.59 -1.63 -6.02
CA ALA A 85 -9.75 -0.68 -4.94
C ALA A 85 -11.06 0.10 -5.02
N HIS A 86 -11.68 0.35 -3.86
CA HIS A 86 -12.83 1.24 -3.70
C HIS A 86 -12.73 2.01 -2.38
N GLY A 87 -13.47 3.11 -2.26
CA GLY A 87 -13.54 3.93 -1.05
C GLY A 87 -12.21 4.58 -0.70
N TYR A 88 -11.40 3.95 0.14
CA TYR A 88 -10.09 4.45 0.57
C TYR A 88 -8.98 3.43 0.33
N CYS A 89 -7.84 3.91 -0.14
CA CYS A 89 -6.60 3.16 -0.33
C CYS A 89 -5.44 4.04 0.15
N ILE A 90 -5.10 3.96 1.44
CA ILE A 90 -4.25 4.94 2.13
C ILE A 90 -3.05 4.26 2.79
N GLY A 91 -1.89 4.91 2.72
CA GLY A 91 -0.65 4.45 3.35
C GLY A 91 -0.21 3.08 2.81
N GLY A 92 0.18 2.16 3.67
CA GLY A 92 0.58 0.81 3.27
C GLY A 92 -0.40 0.08 2.33
N ALA A 93 -1.68 0.50 2.28
CA ALA A 93 -2.64 -0.03 1.32
C ALA A 93 -2.36 0.48 -0.11
N MET A 94 -1.94 1.73 -0.25
CA MET A 94 -1.52 2.28 -1.53
C MET A 94 -0.18 1.68 -1.98
N GLU A 95 0.74 1.43 -1.04
CA GLU A 95 1.99 0.73 -1.32
C GLU A 95 1.72 -0.70 -1.82
N LEU A 96 0.79 -1.45 -1.16
CA LEU A 96 0.37 -2.79 -1.59
C LEU A 96 -0.25 -2.75 -3.00
N LEU A 97 -1.12 -1.77 -3.27
CA LEU A 97 -1.71 -1.60 -4.59
C LEU A 97 -0.63 -1.35 -5.65
N MET A 98 0.38 -0.52 -5.35
CA MET A 98 1.53 -0.29 -6.25
C MET A 98 2.44 -1.51 -6.40
N ALA A 99 2.47 -2.42 -5.43
CA ALA A 99 3.19 -3.68 -5.52
C ALA A 99 2.49 -4.72 -6.40
N CYS A 100 1.19 -4.59 -6.65
CA CYS A 100 0.48 -5.44 -7.59
C CYS A 100 0.89 -5.13 -9.04
N ASP A 101 0.80 -6.13 -9.92
CA ASP A 101 1.13 -5.96 -11.35
C ASP A 101 0.16 -5.01 -12.07
N LEU A 102 -1.11 -5.07 -11.69
CA LEU A 102 -2.18 -4.24 -12.24
C LEU A 102 -3.07 -3.73 -11.11
N SER A 103 -3.69 -2.59 -11.36
CA SER A 103 -4.62 -1.99 -10.40
C SER A 103 -5.80 -1.32 -11.09
N VAL A 104 -6.97 -1.50 -10.50
CA VAL A 104 -8.25 -0.92 -10.93
C VAL A 104 -8.90 -0.26 -9.72
N ALA A 105 -9.59 0.85 -9.93
CA ALA A 105 -10.35 1.47 -8.84
C ALA A 105 -11.68 2.03 -9.30
N SER A 106 -12.63 2.15 -8.37
CA SER A 106 -13.83 2.95 -8.59
C SER A 106 -13.48 4.45 -8.64
N GLU A 107 -14.23 5.23 -9.40
CA GLU A 107 -14.01 6.68 -9.61
C GLU A 107 -14.08 7.51 -8.31
N THR A 108 -14.79 7.00 -7.30
CA THR A 108 -14.96 7.65 -6.01
C THR A 108 -13.85 7.31 -5.01
N THR A 109 -12.90 6.44 -5.37
CA THR A 109 -11.79 6.04 -4.49
C THR A 109 -10.83 7.18 -4.22
N LEU A 110 -10.45 7.34 -2.95
CA LEU A 110 -9.44 8.29 -2.51
C LEU A 110 -8.16 7.54 -2.11
N PHE A 111 -7.04 8.08 -2.57
CA PHE A 111 -5.70 7.53 -2.39
C PHE A 111 -4.82 8.48 -1.63
N GLY A 112 -3.74 7.98 -1.01
CA GLY A 112 -2.71 8.83 -0.45
C GLY A 112 -1.72 8.14 0.46
N GLU A 113 -0.65 8.88 0.74
CA GLU A 113 0.47 8.51 1.61
C GLU A 113 0.68 9.62 2.65
N PRO A 114 -0.13 9.66 3.73
CA PRO A 114 -0.14 10.77 4.67
C PRO A 114 0.95 10.71 5.76
N GLU A 115 1.85 9.76 5.72
CA GLU A 115 2.80 9.35 6.76
C GLU A 115 3.65 10.54 7.24
N VAL A 116 4.20 11.33 6.33
CA VAL A 116 5.02 12.51 6.67
C VAL A 116 4.28 13.56 7.49
N ARG A 117 2.93 13.62 7.41
CA ARG A 117 2.11 14.61 8.11
C ARG A 117 1.98 14.34 9.61
N PHE A 118 2.33 13.15 10.04
CA PHE A 118 2.34 12.78 11.46
C PHE A 118 3.67 12.16 11.92
N GLY A 119 4.74 12.40 11.14
CA GLY A 119 6.10 12.00 11.52
C GLY A 119 6.38 10.52 11.37
N SER A 120 5.81 9.88 10.34
CA SER A 120 6.04 8.49 9.97
C SER A 120 6.68 8.42 8.58
N GLY A 121 7.33 7.31 8.24
CA GLY A 121 7.94 7.10 6.94
C GLY A 121 7.11 6.17 6.04
N ILE A 122 7.70 5.74 4.94
CA ILE A 122 7.10 4.90 3.90
C ILE A 122 7.77 3.54 3.92
N VAL A 123 7.00 2.49 4.14
CA VAL A 123 7.52 1.12 4.30
C VAL A 123 8.10 0.58 3.00
N ALA A 124 7.35 0.67 1.90
CA ALA A 124 7.79 0.21 0.58
C ALA A 124 7.77 1.37 -0.42
N MET A 125 8.91 2.02 -0.62
CA MET A 125 9.10 3.21 -1.45
C MET A 125 8.94 2.91 -2.96
N LEU A 126 7.77 2.39 -3.36
CA LEU A 126 7.48 1.98 -4.74
C LEU A 126 7.14 3.14 -5.67
N ALA A 127 6.60 4.25 -5.15
CA ALA A 127 6.12 5.37 -5.94
C ALA A 127 7.15 5.89 -6.97
N PRO A 128 8.48 6.05 -6.67
CA PRO A 128 9.45 6.49 -7.67
C PRO A 128 9.62 5.56 -8.88
N TYR A 129 9.23 4.29 -8.75
CA TYR A 129 9.32 3.28 -9.80
C TYR A 129 8.02 3.13 -10.59
N VAL A 130 6.89 3.45 -9.98
CA VAL A 130 5.55 3.37 -10.59
C VAL A 130 5.20 4.66 -11.32
N ILE A 131 5.59 5.82 -10.73
CA ILE A 131 5.29 7.15 -11.27
C ILE A 131 6.56 8.00 -11.40
N GLY A 132 6.48 9.08 -12.14
CA GLY A 132 7.63 9.97 -12.34
C GLY A 132 8.06 10.68 -11.05
N PRO A 133 9.33 11.14 -10.94
CA PRO A 133 9.89 11.67 -9.69
C PRO A 133 9.21 12.95 -9.19
N LYS A 134 8.60 13.74 -10.07
CA LYS A 134 7.82 14.93 -9.66
C LYS A 134 6.53 14.54 -8.98
N GLN A 135 5.82 13.58 -9.54
CA GLN A 135 4.57 13.05 -9.01
C GLN A 135 4.79 12.30 -7.69
N ALA A 136 5.84 11.48 -7.62
CA ALA A 136 6.21 10.79 -6.38
C ALA A 136 6.52 11.80 -5.26
N LYS A 137 7.31 12.84 -5.54
CA LYS A 137 7.61 13.90 -4.57
C LYS A 137 6.37 14.71 -4.17
N GLU A 138 5.49 15.06 -5.11
CA GLU A 138 4.24 15.73 -4.80
C GLU A 138 3.40 14.88 -3.84
N LEU A 139 3.18 13.61 -4.15
CA LEU A 139 2.42 12.68 -3.32
C LEU A 139 3.02 12.53 -1.92
N LEU A 140 4.30 12.13 -1.84
CA LEU A 140 4.94 11.71 -0.61
C LEU A 140 5.37 12.89 0.29
N LEU A 141 5.85 14.01 -0.28
CA LEU A 141 6.30 15.15 0.52
C LEU A 141 5.14 16.01 1.03
N THR A 142 4.00 15.99 0.33
CA THR A 142 2.80 16.70 0.81
C THR A 142 1.95 15.83 1.75
N GLY A 143 2.13 14.52 1.71
CA GLY A 143 1.30 13.58 2.47
C GLY A 143 -0.18 13.70 2.11
N ASN A 144 -0.49 13.94 0.81
CA ASN A 144 -1.87 14.08 0.38
C ASN A 144 -2.60 12.74 0.48
N ASP A 145 -3.69 12.69 1.22
CA ASP A 145 -4.54 11.52 1.44
C ASP A 145 -5.91 11.61 0.76
N ARG A 146 -6.05 12.54 -0.21
CA ARG A 146 -7.29 12.77 -0.97
C ARG A 146 -7.02 12.87 -2.48
N VAL A 147 -6.09 12.06 -2.98
CA VAL A 147 -5.81 11.96 -4.41
C VAL A 147 -6.92 11.17 -5.07
N SER A 148 -7.56 11.73 -6.10
CA SER A 148 -8.66 11.05 -6.79
C SER A 148 -8.17 9.87 -7.63
N ALA A 149 -9.06 8.90 -7.86
CA ALA A 149 -8.80 7.77 -8.77
C ALA A 149 -8.39 8.25 -10.17
N GLN A 150 -9.04 9.30 -10.69
CA GLN A 150 -8.67 9.87 -11.98
C GLN A 150 -7.23 10.41 -11.98
N ARG A 151 -6.80 11.09 -10.92
CA ARG A 151 -5.42 11.58 -10.79
C ARG A 151 -4.43 10.42 -10.71
N CYS A 152 -4.74 9.37 -9.95
CA CYS A 152 -3.92 8.16 -9.87
C CYS A 152 -3.80 7.45 -11.23
N TYR A 153 -4.85 7.44 -12.03
CA TYR A 153 -4.82 6.94 -13.40
C TYR A 153 -3.90 7.78 -14.30
N GLU A 154 -4.01 9.10 -14.24
CA GLU A 154 -3.14 10.03 -14.99
C GLU A 154 -1.66 9.91 -14.60
N MET A 155 -1.37 9.62 -13.35
CA MET A 155 0.00 9.37 -12.87
C MET A 155 0.55 8.00 -13.27
N GLY A 156 -0.31 7.07 -13.67
CA GLY A 156 0.07 5.69 -14.01
C GLY A 156 0.04 4.70 -12.84
N ILE A 157 -0.57 5.07 -11.71
CA ILE A 157 -0.79 4.16 -10.58
C ILE A 157 -1.91 3.17 -10.90
N LEU A 158 -2.95 3.61 -11.59
CA LEU A 158 -4.09 2.78 -11.97
C LEU A 158 -4.07 2.46 -13.48
N ASN A 159 -4.39 1.22 -13.81
CA ASN A 159 -4.60 0.79 -15.20
C ASN A 159 -6.01 1.14 -15.69
N ARG A 160 -7.01 1.21 -14.80
CA ARG A 160 -8.40 1.52 -15.13
C ARG A 160 -9.10 2.23 -13.98
N VAL A 161 -10.04 3.09 -14.34
CA VAL A 161 -11.03 3.67 -13.42
C VAL A 161 -12.41 3.24 -13.91
N THR A 162 -13.28 2.85 -12.98
CA THR A 162 -14.65 2.38 -13.26
C THR A 162 -15.67 3.23 -12.52
N ALA A 163 -16.95 3.12 -12.91
CA ALA A 163 -18.03 3.58 -12.06
C ALA A 163 -17.98 2.87 -10.68
N GLU A 164 -18.58 3.47 -9.67
CA GLU A 164 -18.64 2.91 -8.32
C GLU A 164 -19.18 1.48 -8.32
N GLY A 165 -18.48 0.57 -7.65
CA GLY A 165 -18.81 -0.87 -7.57
C GLY A 165 -18.38 -1.71 -8.77
N GLY A 166 -17.79 -1.11 -9.81
CA GLY A 166 -17.35 -1.84 -11.02
C GLY A 166 -15.89 -2.33 -10.97
N GLU A 167 -15.14 -2.03 -9.91
CA GLU A 167 -13.72 -2.33 -9.81
C GLU A 167 -13.41 -3.83 -9.82
N MET A 168 -14.23 -4.64 -9.15
CA MET A 168 -14.03 -6.09 -9.12
C MET A 168 -14.32 -6.73 -10.48
N ASP A 169 -15.37 -6.32 -11.17
CA ASP A 169 -15.72 -6.82 -12.50
C ASP A 169 -14.62 -6.45 -13.51
N ALA A 170 -14.07 -5.24 -13.41
CA ALA A 170 -12.97 -4.82 -14.28
C ALA A 170 -11.66 -5.58 -13.97
N ALA A 171 -11.37 -5.89 -12.70
CA ALA A 171 -10.25 -6.74 -12.31
C ALA A 171 -10.44 -8.18 -12.82
N MET A 172 -11.64 -8.74 -12.70
CA MET A 172 -11.97 -10.06 -13.24
C MET A 172 -11.82 -10.10 -14.78
N ALA A 173 -12.23 -9.05 -15.48
CA ALA A 173 -12.06 -8.97 -16.94
C ALA A 173 -10.55 -8.92 -17.32
N LEU A 174 -9.70 -8.23 -16.55
CA LEU A 174 -8.25 -8.26 -16.73
C LEU A 174 -7.69 -9.65 -16.47
N ALA A 175 -8.09 -10.29 -15.37
CA ALA A 175 -7.67 -11.66 -15.04
C ALA A 175 -8.04 -12.64 -16.15
N GLN A 176 -9.26 -12.56 -16.71
CA GLN A 176 -9.71 -13.39 -17.84
C GLN A 176 -8.85 -13.16 -19.09
N GLN A 177 -8.49 -11.92 -19.40
CA GLN A 177 -7.58 -11.63 -20.52
C GLN A 177 -6.20 -12.27 -20.30
N ILE A 178 -5.65 -12.16 -19.09
CA ILE A 178 -4.35 -12.76 -18.74
C ILE A 178 -4.43 -14.29 -18.83
N THR A 179 -5.46 -14.90 -18.26
CA THR A 179 -5.59 -16.36 -18.17
C THR A 179 -5.98 -17.00 -19.51
N SER A 180 -6.42 -16.22 -20.49
CA SER A 180 -6.61 -16.68 -21.88
C SER A 180 -5.30 -16.87 -22.63
N ALA A 181 -4.20 -16.31 -22.14
CA ALA A 181 -2.87 -16.50 -22.72
C ALA A 181 -2.16 -17.74 -22.15
N ALA A 182 -1.06 -18.15 -22.79
CA ALA A 182 -0.26 -19.27 -22.31
C ALA A 182 0.37 -18.95 -20.93
N PRO A 183 0.06 -19.72 -19.86
CA PRO A 183 0.46 -19.37 -18.49
C PRO A 183 1.97 -19.19 -18.34
N ARG A 184 2.79 -20.06 -18.96
CA ARG A 184 4.26 -19.93 -18.93
C ARG A 184 4.74 -18.63 -19.59
N SER A 185 4.12 -18.21 -20.70
CA SER A 185 4.49 -16.97 -21.38
C SER A 185 4.18 -15.76 -20.54
N VAL A 186 3.03 -15.75 -19.84
CA VAL A 186 2.65 -14.69 -18.89
C VAL A 186 3.67 -14.59 -17.76
N GLN A 187 3.99 -15.71 -17.10
CA GLN A 187 4.96 -15.75 -15.99
C GLN A 187 6.35 -15.29 -16.43
N MET A 188 6.83 -15.79 -17.58
CA MET A 188 8.15 -15.41 -18.10
C MET A 188 8.20 -13.93 -18.53
N THR A 189 7.12 -13.39 -19.07
CA THR A 189 7.03 -11.97 -19.39
C THR A 189 7.05 -11.11 -18.13
N LYS A 190 6.27 -11.47 -17.08
CA LYS A 190 6.34 -10.82 -15.78
C LYS A 190 7.76 -10.88 -15.20
N HIS A 191 8.38 -12.06 -15.22
CA HIS A 191 9.77 -12.23 -14.76
C HIS A 191 10.74 -11.32 -15.52
N ALA A 192 10.63 -11.22 -16.84
CA ALA A 192 11.50 -10.38 -17.65
C ALA A 192 11.32 -8.88 -17.33
N ILE A 193 10.08 -8.43 -17.10
CA ILE A 193 9.79 -7.07 -16.65
C ILE A 193 10.43 -6.80 -15.28
N HIS A 194 10.22 -7.68 -14.30
CA HIS A 194 10.81 -7.53 -12.97
C HIS A 194 12.34 -7.56 -13.02
N ARG A 195 12.92 -8.39 -13.89
CA ARG A 195 14.37 -8.42 -14.06
C ARG A 195 14.96 -7.08 -14.54
N ALA A 196 14.22 -6.32 -15.34
CA ALA A 196 14.66 -4.98 -15.75
C ALA A 196 14.75 -4.02 -14.53
N TYR A 197 13.81 -4.07 -13.62
CA TYR A 197 13.84 -3.28 -12.38
C TYR A 197 14.93 -3.75 -11.43
N GLU A 198 15.17 -5.07 -11.31
CA GLU A 198 16.28 -5.62 -10.51
C GLU A 198 17.64 -5.14 -11.03
N LEU A 199 17.84 -5.16 -12.35
CA LEU A 199 19.06 -4.65 -12.99
C LEU A 199 19.24 -3.13 -12.81
N ALA A 200 18.13 -2.40 -12.68
CA ALA A 200 18.10 -0.98 -12.31
C ALA A 200 18.26 -0.71 -10.80
N GLN A 201 18.67 -1.73 -10.02
CA GLN A 201 18.93 -1.63 -8.57
C GLN A 201 17.69 -1.30 -7.72
N MET A 202 16.48 -1.60 -8.21
CA MET A 202 15.23 -1.29 -7.47
C MET A 202 15.25 -1.91 -6.07
N ARG A 203 15.57 -3.21 -5.95
CA ARG A 203 15.59 -3.89 -4.65
C ARG A 203 16.55 -3.24 -3.65
N ALA A 204 17.77 -2.90 -4.08
CA ALA A 204 18.74 -2.26 -3.21
C ALA A 204 18.23 -0.88 -2.73
N SER A 205 17.60 -0.11 -3.63
CA SER A 205 17.02 1.19 -3.29
C SER A 205 15.82 1.06 -2.34
N LEU A 206 14.97 0.06 -2.51
CA LEU A 206 13.85 -0.17 -1.59
C LEU A 206 14.33 -0.57 -0.19
N LEU A 207 15.38 -1.38 -0.08
CA LEU A 207 15.96 -1.73 1.22
C LEU A 207 16.64 -0.54 1.90
N GLU A 208 17.29 0.34 1.15
CA GLU A 208 17.85 1.60 1.67
C GLU A 208 16.75 2.56 2.15
N ALA A 209 15.63 2.62 1.42
CA ALA A 209 14.47 3.39 1.84
C ALA A 209 13.82 2.82 3.12
N LEU A 210 13.78 1.50 3.27
CA LEU A 210 13.32 0.85 4.49
C LEU A 210 14.20 1.20 5.69
N GLU A 211 15.54 1.25 5.52
CA GLU A 211 16.44 1.70 6.59
C GLU A 211 16.15 3.16 6.98
N THR A 212 15.88 4.03 6.00
CA THR A 212 15.48 5.42 6.25
C THR A 212 14.15 5.49 7.03
N ASP A 213 13.17 4.64 6.71
CA ASP A 213 11.92 4.57 7.46
C ASP A 213 12.15 4.11 8.90
N ILE A 214 13.02 3.10 9.13
CA ILE A 214 13.40 2.65 10.46
C ILE A 214 14.00 3.79 11.28
N GLU A 215 14.83 4.65 10.69
CA GLU A 215 15.38 5.83 11.36
C GLU A 215 14.28 6.83 11.73
N ILE A 216 13.36 7.13 10.79
CA ILE A 216 12.23 8.04 11.02
C ILE A 216 11.34 7.51 12.16
N GLU A 217 10.99 6.23 12.13
CA GLU A 217 10.12 5.60 13.11
C GLU A 217 10.76 5.57 14.51
N ALA A 218 12.09 5.44 14.61
CA ALA A 218 12.83 5.42 15.86
C ALA A 218 13.11 6.81 16.45
N ASP A 219 13.07 7.88 15.65
CA ASP A 219 13.46 9.25 16.06
C ASP A 219 12.41 9.96 16.91
N GLU A 220 11.19 9.47 17.00
CA GLU A 220 10.11 10.08 17.80
C GLU A 220 10.02 11.60 17.64
N SER A 221 9.81 12.09 16.42
CA SER A 221 9.68 13.54 16.13
C SER A 221 8.62 14.21 17.01
N PRO A 222 8.73 15.54 17.29
CA PRO A 222 7.73 16.26 18.07
C PRO A 222 6.31 16.10 17.52
N GLU A 223 6.16 16.05 16.21
CA GLU A 223 4.87 15.84 15.53
C GLU A 223 4.31 14.45 15.82
N ARG A 224 5.14 13.44 15.78
CA ARG A 224 4.76 12.06 16.09
C ARG A 224 4.35 11.89 17.53
N LEU A 225 5.14 12.45 18.45
CA LEU A 225 4.83 12.43 19.88
C LEU A 225 3.48 13.10 20.16
N GLU A 226 3.23 14.27 19.57
CA GLU A 226 1.97 15.01 19.77
C GLU A 226 0.78 14.27 19.12
N PHE A 227 0.93 13.75 17.91
CA PHE A 227 -0.10 12.92 17.26
C PHE A 227 -0.45 11.72 18.13
N ASN A 228 0.54 10.99 18.63
CA ASN A 228 0.36 9.83 19.49
C ASN A 228 -0.27 10.19 20.84
N ARG A 229 0.09 11.34 21.43
CA ARG A 229 -0.51 11.86 22.66
C ARG A 229 -2.00 12.14 22.45
N ILE A 230 -2.34 12.89 21.42
CA ILE A 230 -3.76 13.22 21.10
C ILE A 230 -4.54 11.94 20.83
N ARG A 231 -3.97 11.00 20.06
CA ARG A 231 -4.62 9.72 19.75
C ARG A 231 -4.92 8.91 21.02
N LYS A 232 -3.97 8.86 21.95
CA LYS A 232 -4.12 8.14 23.23
C LYS A 232 -5.18 8.79 24.13
N GLU A 233 -5.19 10.11 24.21
CA GLU A 233 -6.06 10.87 25.12
C GLU A 233 -7.47 11.08 24.56
N LYS A 234 -7.60 11.34 23.24
CA LYS A 234 -8.84 11.81 22.60
C LYS A 234 -9.30 10.92 21.42
N GLY A 235 -8.53 9.87 21.12
CA GLY A 235 -8.82 8.92 20.04
C GLY A 235 -8.29 9.35 18.66
N LEU A 236 -8.32 8.41 17.71
CA LEU A 236 -7.75 8.59 16.36
C LEU A 236 -8.39 9.75 15.61
N LYS A 237 -9.72 9.93 15.69
CA LYS A 237 -10.42 11.03 14.99
C LYS A 237 -9.89 12.40 15.40
N ALA A 238 -9.59 12.61 16.69
CA ALA A 238 -9.02 13.85 17.18
C ALA A 238 -7.57 14.07 16.71
N ALA A 239 -6.77 13.01 16.65
CA ALA A 239 -5.41 13.08 16.12
C ALA A 239 -5.37 13.41 14.62
N LEU A 240 -6.27 12.82 13.83
CA LEU A 240 -6.41 13.14 12.41
C LEU A 240 -6.87 14.59 12.21
N ALA A 241 -7.85 15.06 12.99
CA ALA A 241 -8.29 16.45 12.94
C ALA A 241 -7.16 17.46 13.30
N TRP A 242 -6.32 17.12 14.30
CA TRP A 242 -5.14 17.91 14.63
C TRP A 242 -4.13 17.92 13.46
N ARG A 243 -3.85 16.77 12.85
CA ARG A 243 -2.99 16.64 11.68
C ARG A 243 -3.49 17.55 10.53
N ASP A 244 -4.78 17.46 10.23
CA ASP A 244 -5.40 18.20 9.11
C ASP A 244 -5.48 19.70 9.37
N GLY A 245 -5.62 20.12 10.62
CA GLY A 245 -5.62 21.54 11.01
C GLY A 245 -4.27 22.24 10.84
N ARG A 246 -3.17 21.52 10.74
CA ARG A 246 -1.82 22.09 10.57
C ARG A 246 -1.58 22.68 9.18
N ASP A 247 -2.27 22.20 8.17
CA ASP A 247 -2.15 22.66 6.77
C ASP A 247 -3.37 23.44 6.27
N GLY A 248 -4.26 23.84 7.19
CA GLY A 248 -5.44 24.64 6.87
C GLY A 248 -6.57 23.87 6.18
N ARG A 249 -6.48 22.57 6.11
CA ARG A 249 -7.57 21.71 5.62
C ARG A 249 -8.58 21.56 6.76
N SER A 250 -9.72 22.24 6.65
CA SER A 250 -10.85 21.95 7.54
C SER A 250 -11.38 20.54 7.30
N ALA A 251 -11.64 19.82 8.40
CA ALA A 251 -12.19 18.46 8.40
C ALA A 251 -13.57 18.38 7.72
#